data_deb3abf7d189d64064be655986f5dba9
#
_entry.id   deb3abf7d189d64064be655986f5dba9
#
_cell.length_a   1.000
_cell.length_b   1.000
_cell.length_c   1.000
_cell.angle_alpha   90.00
_cell.angle_beta   90.00
_cell.angle_gamma   90.00
#
_symmetry.space_group_name_H-M   'P 1'
#
loop_
_entity.id
_entity.type
_entity.pdbx_description
1 polymer ?
#
loop_
_entity_poly.entity_id
_entity_poly.type
_entity_poly.pdbx_seq_one_letter_code
_entity_poly.pdbx_strand_id
1 'polypeptide(L)'
;MKKTSFYLVIAVFTAVLFGQSVNAQSYKEEIDMFQSMFGMEKKALVADFLEIEESNPFWAVYDEYESKRKALGQNRLVALSNYADNYETMNDAGYDSTIKTMMDLRKQNDKLIDSYYKKAKKASGSKVAGQFFQIESYIQSEVRSTIMSGIPFIGEL
;
A
#
# COMPACT_ATOMS: atom_id res chain seq x y z
N MET A 1 -13.35 -13.70 -10.15
CA MET A 1 -12.62 -13.27 -11.35
C MET A 1 -12.02 -11.86 -11.27
N LYS A 2 -12.22 -11.09 -10.17
CA LYS A 2 -11.62 -9.74 -10.00
C LYS A 2 -10.17 -9.76 -9.47
N LYS A 3 -9.67 -10.90 -8.97
CA LYS A 3 -8.28 -11.03 -8.48
C LYS A 3 -7.23 -10.81 -9.56
N THR A 4 -7.50 -11.22 -10.79
CA THR A 4 -6.58 -11.03 -11.94
C THR A 4 -6.34 -9.56 -12.29
N SER A 5 -7.38 -8.72 -12.23
CA SER A 5 -7.26 -7.28 -12.46
C SER A 5 -6.41 -6.61 -11.38
N PHE A 6 -6.60 -7.01 -10.12
CA PHE A 6 -5.84 -6.49 -8.98
C PHE A 6 -4.33 -6.81 -9.09
N TYR A 7 -3.97 -8.04 -9.46
CA TYR A 7 -2.57 -8.42 -9.68
C TYR A 7 -1.95 -7.70 -10.89
N LEU A 8 -2.75 -7.41 -11.92
CA LEU A 8 -2.30 -6.68 -13.10
C LEU A 8 -1.94 -5.22 -12.75
N VAL A 9 -2.73 -4.57 -11.90
CA VAL A 9 -2.45 -3.22 -11.38
C VAL A 9 -1.17 -3.20 -10.55
N ILE A 10 -0.94 -4.22 -9.71
CA ILE A 10 0.30 -4.34 -8.94
C ILE A 10 1.51 -4.59 -9.87
N ALA A 11 1.37 -5.42 -10.89
CA ALA A 11 2.45 -5.73 -11.84
C ALA A 11 2.85 -4.52 -12.72
N VAL A 12 1.89 -3.69 -13.14
CA VAL A 12 2.16 -2.44 -13.88
C VAL A 12 2.96 -1.47 -13.02
N PHE A 13 2.71 -1.46 -11.71
CA PHE A 13 3.42 -0.60 -10.78
C PHE A 13 4.92 -0.93 -10.66
N THR A 14 5.29 -2.19 -10.62
CA THR A 14 6.72 -2.57 -10.61
C THR A 14 7.44 -2.14 -11.89
N ALA A 15 6.76 -2.12 -13.03
CA ALA A 15 7.33 -1.63 -14.28
C ALA A 15 7.56 -0.09 -14.32
N VAL A 16 6.72 0.68 -13.63
CA VAL A 16 6.84 2.15 -13.54
C VAL A 16 8.01 2.57 -12.64
N LEU A 17 8.31 1.83 -11.57
CA LEU A 17 9.43 2.14 -10.67
C LEU A 17 10.82 2.00 -11.32
N PHE A 18 10.94 1.25 -12.43
CA PHE A 18 12.21 0.95 -13.10
C PHE A 18 12.40 1.67 -14.46
N GLY A 19 11.48 2.53 -14.85
CA GLY A 19 11.47 3.25 -16.14
C GLY A 19 11.89 4.71 -16.02
N GLN A 20 13.15 5.00 -16.34
CA GLN A 20 13.72 6.28 -16.81
C GLN A 20 13.42 7.59 -16.04
N SER A 21 14.43 8.44 -15.96
CA SER A 21 14.49 9.79 -15.38
C SER A 21 13.31 10.69 -15.80
N VAL A 22 12.24 10.67 -15.01
CA VAL A 22 11.08 11.55 -15.17
C VAL A 22 11.19 12.69 -14.14
N ASN A 23 10.84 13.93 -14.53
CA ASN A 23 10.81 15.08 -13.65
C ASN A 23 10.01 14.76 -12.38
N ALA A 24 10.47 15.20 -11.21
CA ALA A 24 9.87 14.91 -9.89
C ALA A 24 8.35 15.23 -9.81
N GLN A 25 7.85 16.17 -10.60
CA GLN A 25 6.43 16.51 -10.65
C GLN A 25 5.62 15.46 -11.41
N SER A 26 6.14 14.94 -12.53
CA SER A 26 5.53 13.84 -13.30
C SER A 26 5.46 12.57 -12.47
N TYR A 27 6.52 12.25 -11.72
CA TYR A 27 6.58 11.08 -10.85
C TYR A 27 5.52 11.12 -9.73
N LYS A 28 5.30 12.29 -9.14
CA LYS A 28 4.24 12.46 -8.12
C LYS A 28 2.85 12.23 -8.71
N GLU A 29 2.59 12.77 -9.91
CA GLU A 29 1.30 12.59 -10.61
C GLU A 29 1.06 11.12 -10.97
N GLU A 30 2.09 10.40 -11.41
CA GLU A 30 2.02 8.96 -11.69
C GLU A 30 1.73 8.15 -10.42
N ILE A 31 2.38 8.46 -9.30
CA ILE A 31 2.08 7.83 -8.00
C ILE A 31 0.65 8.11 -7.58
N ASP A 32 0.16 9.33 -7.73
CA ASP A 32 -1.20 9.71 -7.35
C ASP A 32 -2.25 8.98 -8.20
N MET A 33 -2.00 8.86 -9.50
CA MET A 33 -2.86 8.11 -10.42
C MET A 33 -2.88 6.63 -10.04
N PHE A 34 -1.70 6.02 -9.84
CA PHE A 34 -1.59 4.63 -9.41
C PHE A 34 -2.33 4.37 -8.10
N GLN A 35 -2.09 5.20 -7.09
CA GLN A 35 -2.76 5.07 -5.78
C GLN A 35 -4.28 5.20 -5.88
N SER A 36 -4.78 5.98 -6.84
CA SER A 36 -6.21 6.14 -7.07
C SER A 36 -6.80 4.90 -7.74
N MET A 37 -6.15 4.38 -8.79
CA MET A 37 -6.55 3.13 -9.45
C MET A 37 -6.50 1.94 -8.50
N PHE A 38 -5.41 1.80 -7.76
CA PHE A 38 -5.26 0.78 -6.73
C PHE A 38 -6.37 0.85 -5.68
N GLY A 39 -6.72 2.06 -5.22
CA GLY A 39 -7.79 2.25 -4.25
C GLY A 39 -9.17 1.82 -4.76
N MET A 40 -9.49 2.07 -6.02
CA MET A 40 -10.76 1.64 -6.64
C MET A 40 -10.85 0.11 -6.77
N GLU A 41 -9.82 -0.52 -7.31
CA GLU A 41 -9.76 -1.99 -7.46
C GLU A 41 -9.78 -2.69 -6.10
N LYS A 42 -9.07 -2.14 -5.14
CA LYS A 42 -9.05 -2.62 -3.77
C LYS A 42 -10.41 -2.51 -3.10
N LYS A 43 -11.12 -1.37 -3.25
CA LYS A 43 -12.46 -1.21 -2.67
C LYS A 43 -13.44 -2.23 -3.24
N ALA A 44 -13.37 -2.50 -4.54
CA ALA A 44 -14.18 -3.54 -5.17
C ALA A 44 -13.87 -4.94 -4.62
N LEU A 45 -12.59 -5.27 -4.40
CA LEU A 45 -12.18 -6.53 -3.79
C LEU A 45 -12.68 -6.66 -2.34
N VAL A 46 -12.60 -5.59 -1.56
CA VAL A 46 -13.09 -5.55 -0.18
C VAL A 46 -14.61 -5.70 -0.13
N ALA A 47 -15.34 -5.07 -1.05
CA ALA A 47 -16.80 -5.19 -1.14
C ALA A 47 -17.22 -6.63 -1.46
N ASP A 48 -16.56 -7.27 -2.41
CA ASP A 48 -16.80 -8.68 -2.75
C ASP A 48 -16.52 -9.62 -1.58
N PHE A 49 -15.52 -9.29 -0.75
CA PHE A 49 -15.14 -10.14 0.39
C PHE A 49 -16.05 -9.95 1.61
N LEU A 50 -16.49 -8.72 1.87
CA LEU A 50 -17.33 -8.41 3.03
C LEU A 50 -18.80 -8.80 2.82
N GLU A 51 -19.29 -8.74 1.59
CA GLU A 51 -20.69 -9.03 1.23
C GLU A 51 -21.70 -8.24 2.10
N ILE A 52 -21.43 -6.94 2.30
CA ILE A 52 -22.30 -6.03 3.07
C ILE A 52 -22.93 -4.99 2.15
N GLU A 53 -24.12 -4.51 2.54
CA GLU A 53 -24.86 -3.50 1.79
C GLU A 53 -24.07 -2.18 1.64
N GLU A 54 -24.27 -1.46 0.54
CA GLU A 54 -23.65 -0.16 0.30
C GLU A 54 -24.00 0.89 1.36
N SER A 55 -25.18 0.77 1.98
CA SER A 55 -25.66 1.63 3.06
C SER A 55 -24.98 1.35 4.41
N ASN A 56 -24.17 0.29 4.52
CA ASN A 56 -23.54 -0.09 5.78
C ASN A 56 -22.59 1.02 6.29
N PRO A 57 -22.68 1.45 7.56
CA PRO A 57 -21.80 2.48 8.13
C PRO A 57 -20.30 2.19 8.04
N PHE A 58 -19.91 0.94 7.81
CA PHE A 58 -18.53 0.55 7.56
C PHE A 58 -17.89 1.36 6.42
N TRP A 59 -18.62 1.64 5.35
CA TRP A 59 -18.05 2.28 4.16
C TRP A 59 -17.52 3.69 4.42
N ALA A 60 -18.19 4.46 5.27
CA ALA A 60 -17.68 5.78 5.69
C ALA A 60 -16.37 5.65 6.47
N VAL A 61 -16.24 4.64 7.32
CA VAL A 61 -15.00 4.33 8.07
C VAL A 61 -13.91 3.87 7.11
N TYR A 62 -14.26 3.06 6.11
CA TYR A 62 -13.33 2.55 5.12
C TYR A 62 -12.77 3.66 4.21
N ASP A 63 -13.61 4.59 3.77
CA ASP A 63 -13.17 5.71 2.93
C ASP A 63 -12.21 6.65 3.70
N GLU A 64 -12.45 6.89 4.99
CA GLU A 64 -11.53 7.62 5.85
C GLU A 64 -10.18 6.86 6.02
N TYR A 65 -10.25 5.54 6.18
CA TYR A 65 -9.06 4.67 6.23
C TYR A 65 -8.25 4.78 4.94
N GLU A 66 -8.89 4.60 3.78
CA GLU A 66 -8.22 4.64 2.47
C GLU A 66 -7.53 5.98 2.20
N SER A 67 -8.14 7.09 2.60
CA SER A 67 -7.51 8.41 2.48
C SER A 67 -6.16 8.48 3.24
N LYS A 68 -6.12 7.95 4.46
CA LYS A 68 -4.88 7.93 5.27
C LYS A 68 -3.88 6.88 4.78
N ARG A 69 -4.37 5.71 4.37
CA ARG A 69 -3.54 4.67 3.77
C ARG A 69 -2.84 5.17 2.51
N LYS A 70 -3.55 5.93 1.65
CA LYS A 70 -3.00 6.53 0.43
C LYS A 70 -1.79 7.41 0.75
N ALA A 71 -1.87 8.26 1.78
CA ALA A 71 -0.76 9.12 2.19
C ALA A 71 0.47 8.31 2.66
N LEU A 72 0.25 7.25 3.47
CA LEU A 72 1.34 6.35 3.89
C LEU A 72 1.92 5.57 2.70
N GLY A 73 1.07 5.17 1.75
CA GLY A 73 1.48 4.52 0.52
C GLY A 73 2.41 5.40 -0.33
N GLN A 74 2.09 6.68 -0.49
CA GLN A 74 2.95 7.64 -1.20
C GLN A 74 4.33 7.75 -0.55
N ASN A 75 4.39 7.91 0.77
CA ASN A 75 5.67 7.99 1.49
C ASN A 75 6.50 6.71 1.30
N ARG A 76 5.85 5.56 1.29
CA ARG A 76 6.52 4.27 1.04
C ARG A 76 7.09 4.19 -0.37
N LEU A 77 6.35 4.63 -1.37
CA LEU A 77 6.79 4.61 -2.76
C LEU A 77 7.99 5.53 -3.00
N VAL A 78 7.96 6.74 -2.43
CA VAL A 78 9.10 7.67 -2.46
C VAL A 78 10.33 7.05 -1.79
N ALA A 79 10.17 6.41 -0.64
CA ALA A 79 11.30 5.76 0.05
C ALA A 79 11.89 4.59 -0.75
N LEU A 80 11.04 3.81 -1.44
CA LEU A 80 11.48 2.71 -2.29
C LEU A 80 12.16 3.19 -3.57
N SER A 81 11.65 4.25 -4.20
CA SER A 81 12.30 4.87 -5.34
C SER A 81 13.69 5.41 -4.98
N ASN A 82 13.78 6.16 -3.87
CA ASN A 82 15.07 6.65 -3.39
C ASN A 82 16.07 5.51 -3.11
N TYR A 83 15.61 4.39 -2.62
CA TYR A 83 16.45 3.21 -2.45
C TYR A 83 16.91 2.66 -3.80
N ALA A 84 15.99 2.44 -4.74
CA ALA A 84 16.28 1.88 -6.06
C ALA A 84 17.24 2.78 -6.87
N ASP A 85 17.11 4.09 -6.74
CA ASP A 85 17.97 5.06 -7.46
C ASP A 85 19.39 5.15 -6.90
N ASN A 86 19.61 4.73 -5.65
CA ASN A 86 20.88 4.95 -4.95
C ASN A 86 21.54 3.69 -4.40
N TYR A 87 20.93 2.49 -4.54
CA TYR A 87 21.38 1.29 -3.84
C TYR A 87 22.83 0.89 -4.16
N GLU A 88 23.31 1.11 -5.40
CA GLU A 88 24.67 0.77 -5.82
C GLU A 88 25.75 1.64 -5.16
N THR A 89 25.41 2.86 -4.78
CA THR A 89 26.34 3.85 -4.23
C THR A 89 26.10 4.16 -2.75
N MET A 90 25.12 3.45 -2.14
CA MET A 90 24.70 3.68 -0.77
C MET A 90 25.78 3.22 0.22
N ASN A 91 26.05 4.03 1.23
CA ASN A 91 26.90 3.68 2.35
C ASN A 91 26.10 3.17 3.57
N ASP A 92 26.77 2.76 4.62
CA ASP A 92 26.13 2.24 5.85
C ASP A 92 25.08 3.19 6.42
N ALA A 93 25.36 4.49 6.48
CA ALA A 93 24.39 5.47 6.97
C ALA A 93 23.15 5.58 6.07
N GLY A 94 23.31 5.41 4.77
CA GLY A 94 22.22 5.33 3.79
C GLY A 94 21.35 4.09 4.01
N TYR A 95 21.97 2.93 4.19
CA TYR A 95 21.25 1.69 4.51
C TYR A 95 20.48 1.81 5.82
N ASP A 96 21.11 2.30 6.89
CA ASP A 96 20.45 2.50 8.19
C ASP A 96 19.25 3.43 8.08
N SER A 97 19.38 4.56 7.38
CA SER A 97 18.31 5.52 7.16
C SER A 97 17.13 4.89 6.39
N THR A 98 17.44 4.14 5.33
CA THR A 98 16.43 3.45 4.51
C THR A 98 15.67 2.42 5.33
N ILE A 99 16.38 1.53 6.02
CA ILE A 99 15.76 0.48 6.85
C ILE A 99 14.92 1.09 7.96
N LYS A 100 15.42 2.14 8.63
CA LYS A 100 14.64 2.87 9.65
C LYS A 100 13.34 3.44 9.07
N THR A 101 13.41 4.10 7.92
CA THR A 101 12.23 4.64 7.24
C THR A 101 11.21 3.56 6.94
N MET A 102 11.65 2.41 6.38
CA MET A 102 10.77 1.28 6.07
C MET A 102 10.13 0.67 7.33
N MET A 103 10.89 0.55 8.42
CA MET A 103 10.38 0.05 9.70
C MET A 103 9.33 1.01 10.28
N ASP A 104 9.55 2.32 10.19
CA ASP A 104 8.62 3.32 10.73
C ASP A 104 7.33 3.41 9.90
N LEU A 105 7.42 3.34 8.58
CA LEU A 105 6.25 3.26 7.70
C LEU A 105 5.42 1.99 7.94
N ARG A 106 6.09 0.85 8.17
CA ARG A 106 5.40 -0.39 8.55
C ARG A 106 4.62 -0.24 9.84
N LYS A 107 5.26 0.28 10.90
CA LYS A 107 4.61 0.54 12.19
C LYS A 107 3.42 1.49 12.08
N GLN A 108 3.54 2.55 11.25
CA GLN A 108 2.45 3.50 11.02
C GLN A 108 1.27 2.83 10.34
N ASN A 109 1.53 1.95 9.38
CA ASN A 109 0.51 1.21 8.66
C ASN A 109 -0.21 0.20 9.56
N ASP A 110 0.53 -0.56 10.38
CA ASP A 110 -0.04 -1.50 11.35
C ASP A 110 -0.94 -0.75 12.38
N LYS A 111 -0.46 0.39 12.91
CA LYS A 111 -1.27 1.26 13.80
C LYS A 111 -2.52 1.82 13.11
N LEU A 112 -2.44 2.12 11.83
CA LEU A 112 -3.59 2.60 11.06
C LEU A 112 -4.65 1.51 10.99
N ILE A 113 -4.31 0.28 10.61
CA ILE A 113 -5.25 -0.85 10.57
C ILE A 113 -5.86 -1.09 11.95
N ASP A 114 -5.05 -1.15 13.01
CA ASP A 114 -5.54 -1.38 14.39
C ASP A 114 -6.57 -0.31 14.81
N SER A 115 -6.28 0.95 14.48
CA SER A 115 -7.17 2.07 14.79
C SER A 115 -8.51 1.94 14.04
N TYR A 116 -8.46 1.58 12.76
CA TYR A 116 -9.65 1.47 11.93
C TYR A 116 -10.42 0.17 12.16
N TYR A 117 -9.77 -0.91 12.58
CA TYR A 117 -10.43 -2.08 13.12
C TYR A 117 -11.38 -1.72 14.29
N LYS A 118 -10.90 -0.89 15.23
CA LYS A 118 -11.72 -0.44 16.36
C LYS A 118 -12.91 0.43 15.91
N LYS A 119 -12.70 1.32 14.94
CA LYS A 119 -13.78 2.14 14.36
C LYS A 119 -14.78 1.28 13.59
N ALA A 120 -14.33 0.35 12.76
CA ALA A 120 -15.18 -0.58 12.02
C ALA A 120 -16.01 -1.46 12.98
N LYS A 121 -15.40 -1.94 14.06
CA LYS A 121 -16.10 -2.70 15.10
C LYS A 121 -17.22 -1.90 15.75
N LYS A 122 -17.00 -0.62 16.04
CA LYS A 122 -18.02 0.28 16.59
C LYS A 122 -19.15 0.57 15.60
N ALA A 123 -18.81 0.70 14.31
CA ALA A 123 -19.77 1.05 13.25
C ALA A 123 -20.62 -0.13 12.80
N SER A 124 -20.04 -1.34 12.68
CA SER A 124 -20.65 -2.47 11.97
C SER A 124 -20.43 -3.84 12.64
N GLY A 125 -19.94 -3.85 13.86
CA GLY A 125 -19.79 -5.07 14.66
C GLY A 125 -18.50 -5.85 14.40
N SER A 126 -18.28 -6.89 15.22
CA SER A 126 -17.01 -7.64 15.26
C SER A 126 -16.73 -8.46 14.00
N LYS A 127 -17.80 -8.98 13.34
CA LYS A 127 -17.65 -9.79 12.12
C LYS A 127 -17.05 -8.93 11.00
N VAL A 128 -17.70 -7.79 10.70
CA VAL A 128 -17.24 -6.87 9.62
C VAL A 128 -15.85 -6.32 9.92
N ALA A 129 -15.58 -5.95 11.18
CA ALA A 129 -14.25 -5.51 11.58
C ALA A 129 -13.18 -6.60 11.44
N GLY A 130 -13.50 -7.84 11.80
CA GLY A 130 -12.60 -8.98 11.63
C GLY A 130 -12.30 -9.27 10.15
N GLN A 131 -13.33 -9.25 9.31
CA GLN A 131 -13.17 -9.38 7.85
C GLN A 131 -12.32 -8.25 7.27
N PHE A 132 -12.56 -6.99 7.67
CA PHE A 132 -11.74 -5.85 7.29
C PHE A 132 -10.27 -6.07 7.66
N PHE A 133 -9.99 -6.46 8.91
CA PHE A 133 -8.61 -6.72 9.36
C PHE A 133 -7.94 -7.82 8.54
N GLN A 134 -8.64 -8.91 8.28
CA GLN A 134 -8.10 -10.04 7.51
C GLN A 134 -7.79 -9.66 6.06
N ILE A 135 -8.73 -9.00 5.36
CA ILE A 135 -8.53 -8.63 3.96
C ILE A 135 -7.43 -7.58 3.80
N GLU A 136 -7.37 -6.59 4.71
CA GLU A 136 -6.30 -5.59 4.68
C GLU A 136 -4.93 -6.19 4.95
N SER A 137 -4.81 -7.10 5.91
CA SER A 137 -3.56 -7.81 6.21
C SER A 137 -3.11 -8.66 5.02
N TYR A 138 -4.05 -9.35 4.36
CA TYR A 138 -3.78 -10.12 3.16
C TYR A 138 -3.27 -9.23 2.02
N ILE A 139 -4.01 -8.18 1.67
CA ILE A 139 -3.64 -7.24 0.60
C ILE A 139 -2.25 -6.62 0.86
N GLN A 140 -1.97 -6.23 2.10
CA GLN A 140 -0.66 -5.68 2.45
C GLN A 140 0.47 -6.68 2.30
N SER A 141 0.23 -7.95 2.61
CA SER A 141 1.22 -9.01 2.44
C SER A 141 1.53 -9.24 0.96
N GLU A 142 0.50 -9.27 0.10
CA GLU A 142 0.65 -9.41 -1.35
C GLU A 142 1.41 -8.22 -1.96
N VAL A 143 1.04 -6.99 -1.61
CA VAL A 143 1.73 -5.78 -2.07
C VAL A 143 3.19 -5.78 -1.62
N ARG A 144 3.46 -6.17 -0.37
CA ARG A 144 4.82 -6.25 0.15
C ARG A 144 5.65 -7.30 -0.59
N SER A 145 5.11 -8.49 -0.78
CA SER A 145 5.78 -9.58 -1.51
C SER A 145 6.14 -9.14 -2.94
N THR A 146 5.17 -8.55 -3.65
CA THR A 146 5.38 -8.08 -5.02
C THR A 146 6.45 -6.99 -5.11
N ILE A 147 6.44 -6.02 -4.20
CA ILE A 147 7.45 -4.96 -4.17
C ILE A 147 8.84 -5.56 -3.87
N MET A 148 8.95 -6.41 -2.85
CA MET A 148 10.24 -7.01 -2.47
C MET A 148 10.82 -7.92 -3.56
N SER A 149 10.00 -8.52 -4.40
CA SER A 149 10.48 -9.30 -5.55
C SER A 149 10.93 -8.44 -6.74
N GLY A 150 10.60 -7.15 -6.75
CA GLY A 150 10.94 -6.22 -7.83
C GLY A 150 12.09 -5.25 -7.52
N ILE A 151 12.62 -5.25 -6.29
CA ILE A 151 13.75 -4.39 -5.90
C ILE A 151 14.97 -5.24 -5.53
N PRO A 152 16.20 -4.77 -5.79
CA PRO A 152 17.41 -5.49 -5.40
C PRO A 152 17.52 -5.60 -3.88
N PHE A 153 18.01 -6.73 -3.38
CA PHE A 153 18.37 -6.84 -1.97
C PHE A 153 19.69 -6.13 -1.70
N ILE A 154 19.90 -5.68 -0.46
CA ILE A 154 21.18 -5.11 -0.02
C ILE A 154 22.26 -6.17 -0.22
N GLY A 155 23.30 -5.84 -1.00
CA GLY A 155 24.40 -6.74 -1.33
C GLY A 155 24.18 -7.62 -2.59
N GLU A 156 23.05 -7.50 -3.29
CA GLU A 156 22.87 -8.03 -4.64
C GLU A 156 23.49 -7.03 -5.63
N LEU A 157 24.64 -7.38 -6.18
CA LEU A 157 25.32 -6.69 -7.30
C LEU A 157 25.52 -7.66 -8.45
#